data_5e5338f8856fdcd211121dbffd286371
#
_entry.id   5e5338f8856fdcd211121dbffd286371
#
_cell.length_a   1.000
_cell.length_b   1.000
_cell.length_c   1.000
_cell.angle_alpha   90.00
_cell.angle_beta   90.00
_cell.angle_gamma   90.00
#
_symmetry.space_group_name_H-M   'P 1'
#
loop_
_entity.id
_entity.type
_entity.pdbx_description
1 polymer ?
#
loop_
_entity_poly.entity_id
_entity_poly.type
_entity_poly.pdbx_seq_one_letter_code
_entity_poly.pdbx_strand_id
1 'polypeptide(L)'
;MATFLRFELHKTLRCSESTLQNWLALIEANYHRSNSYHNSTHASDVLHATAFFLEQDKIKEICDDVDGAICLLAAAIHDVDHPGKNRLLFLLNVVIY
;
A
#
# COMPACT_ATOMS: atom_id res chain seq x y z
N MET A 1 -4.83 -3.65 6.36
CA MET A 1 -3.75 -4.12 7.26
C MET A 1 -3.54 -5.63 7.21
N ALA A 2 -4.60 -6.41 7.15
CA ALA A 2 -4.47 -7.87 7.08
C ALA A 2 -3.63 -8.34 5.88
N THR A 3 -3.81 -7.75 4.72
CA THR A 3 -3.04 -8.09 3.51
C THR A 3 -1.56 -7.80 3.71
N PHE A 4 -1.21 -6.66 4.29
CA PHE A 4 0.19 -6.30 4.55
C PHE A 4 0.84 -7.25 5.55
N LEU A 5 0.11 -7.68 6.58
CA LEU A 5 0.62 -8.67 7.54
C LEU A 5 0.83 -10.03 6.89
N ARG A 6 -0.10 -10.44 6.02
CA ARG A 6 0.01 -11.72 5.30
C ARG A 6 1.26 -11.78 4.43
N PHE A 7 1.63 -10.66 3.80
CA PHE A 7 2.84 -10.56 2.98
C PHE A 7 4.08 -10.17 3.80
N GLU A 8 3.95 -10.05 5.12
CA GLU A 8 5.03 -9.68 6.03
C GLU A 8 5.73 -8.38 5.61
N LEU A 9 4.95 -7.40 5.17
CA LEU A 9 5.47 -6.14 4.66
C LEU A 9 6.33 -5.39 5.68
N HIS A 10 5.95 -5.47 6.96
CA HIS A 10 6.71 -4.83 8.03
C HIS A 10 8.14 -5.39 8.12
N LYS A 11 8.33 -6.68 7.85
CA LYS A 11 9.66 -7.30 7.83
C LYS A 11 10.46 -6.83 6.62
N THR A 12 9.85 -6.81 5.44
CA THR A 12 10.50 -6.36 4.21
C THR A 12 10.93 -4.90 4.33
N LEU A 13 10.08 -4.05 4.91
CA LEU A 13 10.36 -2.63 5.11
C LEU A 13 11.21 -2.34 6.35
N ARG A 14 11.49 -3.36 7.17
CA ARG A 14 12.28 -3.24 8.40
C ARG A 14 11.68 -2.23 9.37
N CYS A 15 10.37 -2.29 9.57
CA CYS A 15 9.67 -1.47 10.54
C CYS A 15 8.78 -2.33 11.43
N SER A 16 8.26 -1.75 12.50
CA SER A 16 7.32 -2.44 13.37
C SER A 16 5.92 -2.50 12.75
N GLU A 17 5.11 -3.45 13.20
CA GLU A 17 3.72 -3.53 12.77
C GLU A 17 2.96 -2.25 13.12
N SER A 18 3.22 -1.65 14.29
CA SER A 18 2.56 -0.42 14.70
C SER A 18 2.94 0.76 13.81
N THR A 19 4.19 0.84 13.36
CA THR A 19 4.62 1.87 12.41
C THR A 19 3.87 1.73 11.10
N LEU A 20 3.79 0.52 10.57
CA LEU A 20 3.05 0.26 9.32
C LEU A 20 1.57 0.58 9.48
N GLN A 21 0.96 0.18 10.60
CA GLN A 21 -0.44 0.45 10.88
C GLN A 21 -0.73 1.95 10.97
N ASN A 22 0.15 2.71 11.63
CA ASN A 22 0.01 4.16 11.74
C ASN A 22 0.11 4.83 10.38
N TRP A 23 1.03 4.36 9.53
CA TRP A 23 1.18 4.87 8.18
C TRP A 23 -0.07 4.61 7.34
N LEU A 24 -0.62 3.40 7.42
CA LEU A 24 -1.85 3.05 6.70
C LEU A 24 -3.04 3.89 7.16
N ALA A 25 -3.13 4.18 8.46
CA ALA A 25 -4.17 5.06 8.99
C ALA A 25 -4.03 6.48 8.42
N LEU A 26 -2.81 6.97 8.29
CA LEU A 26 -2.54 8.27 7.68
C LEU A 26 -2.94 8.28 6.21
N ILE A 27 -2.63 7.23 5.46
CA ILE A 27 -3.02 7.09 4.06
C ILE A 27 -4.54 7.10 3.94
N GLU A 28 -5.24 6.31 4.75
CA GLU A 28 -6.70 6.25 4.72
C GLU A 28 -7.33 7.62 5.01
N ALA A 29 -6.77 8.37 5.95
CA ALA A 29 -7.25 9.70 6.30
C ALA A 29 -7.10 10.70 5.15
N ASN A 30 -6.21 10.44 4.20
CA ASN A 30 -5.98 11.30 3.04
C ASN A 30 -6.81 10.90 1.82
N TYR A 31 -7.62 9.85 1.90
CA TYR A 31 -8.60 9.55 0.88
C TYR A 31 -9.86 10.39 1.11
N HIS A 32 -10.40 10.96 0.03
CA HIS A 32 -11.60 11.79 0.10
C HIS A 32 -12.86 10.93 0.13
N ARG A 33 -13.57 10.98 1.24
CA ARG A 33 -14.83 10.24 1.42
C ARG A 33 -15.94 10.72 0.46
N SER A 34 -15.88 11.99 0.07
CA SER A 34 -16.85 12.57 -0.88
C SER A 34 -16.64 12.05 -2.30
N ASN A 35 -15.51 11.45 -2.61
CA ASN A 35 -15.26 10.87 -3.91
C ASN A 35 -15.95 9.50 -3.97
N SER A 36 -16.90 9.35 -4.90
CA SER A 36 -17.69 8.13 -5.03
C SER A 36 -16.92 6.94 -5.63
N TYR A 37 -15.81 7.20 -6.31
CA TYR A 37 -15.02 6.15 -6.96
C TYR A 37 -13.63 6.03 -6.35
N HIS A 38 -12.85 7.10 -6.33
CA HIS A 38 -11.48 7.09 -5.82
C HIS A 38 -11.45 7.34 -4.31
N ASN A 39 -11.86 6.36 -3.53
CA ASN A 39 -11.91 6.41 -2.07
C ASN A 39 -11.13 5.24 -1.46
N SER A 40 -11.09 5.16 -0.13
CA SER A 40 -10.38 4.10 0.57
C SER A 40 -10.94 2.70 0.29
N THR A 41 -12.23 2.59 0.00
CA THR A 41 -12.86 1.32 -0.38
C THR A 41 -12.33 0.82 -1.72
N HIS A 42 -12.25 1.72 -2.72
CA HIS A 42 -11.66 1.40 -4.01
C HIS A 42 -10.21 0.99 -3.88
N ALA A 43 -9.42 1.71 -3.08
CA ALA A 43 -8.03 1.37 -2.82
C ALA A 43 -7.90 -0.02 -2.18
N SER A 44 -8.81 -0.35 -1.27
CA SER A 44 -8.84 -1.67 -0.64
C SER A 44 -9.13 -2.77 -1.67
N ASP A 45 -10.06 -2.53 -2.59
CA ASP A 45 -10.39 -3.49 -3.65
C ASP A 45 -9.19 -3.70 -4.59
N VAL A 46 -8.50 -2.65 -4.96
CA VAL A 46 -7.30 -2.73 -5.79
C VAL A 46 -6.19 -3.47 -5.04
N LEU A 47 -6.05 -3.25 -3.74
CA LEU A 47 -5.09 -3.94 -2.90
C LEU A 47 -5.35 -5.44 -2.89
N HIS A 48 -6.61 -5.85 -2.73
CA HIS A 48 -7.00 -7.27 -2.76
C HIS A 48 -6.71 -7.90 -4.12
N ALA A 49 -7.01 -7.20 -5.20
CA ALA A 49 -6.72 -7.69 -6.56
C ALA A 49 -5.20 -7.83 -6.78
N THR A 50 -4.42 -6.88 -6.31
CA THR A 50 -2.96 -6.92 -6.39
C THR A 50 -2.40 -8.09 -5.60
N ALA A 51 -2.91 -8.33 -4.39
CA ALA A 51 -2.50 -9.46 -3.56
C ALA A 51 -2.79 -10.79 -4.25
N PHE A 52 -3.98 -10.93 -4.84
CA PHE A 52 -4.35 -12.13 -5.57
C PHE A 52 -3.38 -12.38 -6.74
N PHE A 53 -3.06 -11.33 -7.50
CA PHE A 53 -2.12 -11.42 -8.61
C PHE A 53 -0.74 -11.87 -8.14
N LEU A 54 -0.24 -11.28 -7.05
CA LEU A 54 1.09 -11.61 -6.50
C LEU A 54 1.18 -13.05 -5.98
N GLU A 55 0.06 -13.67 -5.63
CA GLU A 55 0.03 -15.04 -5.14
C GLU A 55 0.04 -16.08 -6.26
N GLN A 56 -0.08 -15.68 -7.53
CA GLN A 56 -0.02 -16.60 -8.65
C GLN A 56 1.38 -17.17 -8.82
N ASP A 57 1.49 -18.46 -9.11
CA ASP A 57 2.76 -19.17 -9.17
C ASP A 57 3.75 -18.55 -10.14
N LYS A 58 3.30 -18.16 -11.33
CA LYS A 58 4.17 -17.54 -12.32
C LYS A 58 4.70 -16.18 -11.87
N ILE A 59 3.89 -15.44 -11.12
CA ILE A 59 4.30 -14.14 -10.61
C ILE A 59 5.29 -14.31 -9.47
N LYS A 60 5.10 -15.31 -8.60
CA LYS A 60 6.03 -15.62 -7.52
C LYS A 60 7.42 -16.00 -8.04
N GLU A 61 7.48 -16.58 -9.23
CA GLU A 61 8.75 -16.95 -9.86
C GLU A 61 9.57 -15.73 -10.32
N ILE A 62 8.91 -14.63 -10.66
CA ILE A 62 9.57 -13.44 -11.23
C ILE A 62 9.61 -12.25 -10.29
N CYS A 63 8.81 -12.24 -9.23
CA CYS A 63 8.76 -11.15 -8.25
C CYS A 63 9.28 -11.62 -6.91
N ASP A 64 10.22 -10.88 -6.34
CA ASP A 64 10.69 -11.12 -4.98
C ASP A 64 9.84 -10.36 -3.95
N ASP A 65 10.23 -10.43 -2.67
CA ASP A 65 9.49 -9.78 -1.58
C ASP A 65 9.48 -8.25 -1.73
N VAL A 66 10.56 -7.67 -2.25
CA VAL A 66 10.66 -6.22 -2.47
C VAL A 66 9.71 -5.79 -3.60
N ASP A 67 9.66 -6.55 -4.69
CA ASP A 67 8.74 -6.29 -5.80
C ASP A 67 7.30 -6.35 -5.32
N GLY A 68 6.95 -7.36 -4.51
CA GLY A 68 5.63 -7.49 -3.92
C GLY A 68 5.28 -6.32 -3.02
N ALA A 69 6.22 -5.90 -2.17
CA ALA A 69 6.03 -4.76 -1.28
C ALA A 69 5.75 -3.48 -2.08
N ILE A 70 6.51 -3.22 -3.14
CA ILE A 70 6.32 -2.05 -4.00
C ILE A 70 4.92 -2.07 -4.62
N CYS A 71 4.48 -3.22 -5.15
CA CYS A 71 3.16 -3.35 -5.76
C CYS A 71 2.04 -3.08 -4.74
N LEU A 72 2.14 -3.63 -3.54
CA LEU A 72 1.12 -3.46 -2.50
C LEU A 72 1.08 -2.02 -2.00
N LEU A 73 2.23 -1.39 -1.78
CA LEU A 73 2.29 0.02 -1.38
C LEU A 73 1.71 0.93 -2.46
N ALA A 74 2.08 0.69 -3.72
CA ALA A 74 1.54 1.45 -4.84
C ALA A 74 0.02 1.33 -4.92
N ALA A 75 -0.52 0.12 -4.75
CA ALA A 75 -1.97 -0.10 -4.74
C ALA A 75 -2.67 0.66 -3.62
N ALA A 76 -2.06 0.69 -2.43
CA ALA A 76 -2.64 1.37 -1.28
C ALA A 76 -2.69 2.89 -1.45
N ILE A 77 -1.76 3.48 -2.18
CA ILE A 77 -1.61 4.93 -2.26
C ILE A 77 -1.97 5.53 -3.62
N HIS A 78 -2.32 4.70 -4.62
CA HIS A 78 -2.44 5.18 -6.01
C HIS A 78 -3.46 6.31 -6.20
N ASP A 79 -4.51 6.37 -5.39
CA ASP A 79 -5.56 7.37 -5.48
C ASP A 79 -5.63 8.29 -4.26
N VAL A 80 -4.60 8.29 -3.42
CA VAL A 80 -4.54 9.24 -2.31
C VAL A 80 -4.58 10.64 -2.90
N ASP A 81 -5.58 11.42 -2.48
CA ASP A 81 -5.67 12.77 -2.95
C ASP A 81 -4.58 13.63 -2.33
N HIS A 82 -3.87 14.30 -3.21
CA HIS A 82 -2.84 15.25 -2.84
C HIS A 82 -2.85 16.38 -3.85
N PRO A 83 -2.80 17.60 -3.40
CA PRO A 83 -2.76 18.74 -4.33
C PRO A 83 -1.47 18.81 -5.15
N GLY A 84 -0.56 17.86 -4.94
CA GLY A 84 0.67 17.80 -5.71
C GLY A 84 1.44 16.51 -5.44
N LYS A 85 2.34 16.16 -6.36
CA LYS A 85 3.17 14.94 -6.28
C LYS A 85 4.07 14.89 -5.06
N ASN A 86 4.46 16.05 -4.52
CA ASN A 86 5.36 16.15 -3.37
C ASN A 86 4.80 15.48 -2.13
N ARG A 87 3.49 15.53 -1.93
CA ARG A 87 2.85 14.89 -0.78
C ARG A 87 2.97 13.38 -0.83
N LEU A 88 2.82 12.81 -2.01
CA LEU A 88 2.99 11.36 -2.20
C LEU A 88 4.43 10.95 -1.88
N LEU A 89 5.41 11.69 -2.38
CA LEU A 89 6.81 11.45 -2.06
C LEU A 89 7.10 11.55 -0.57
N PHE A 90 6.49 12.52 0.11
CA PHE A 90 6.62 12.66 1.56
C PHE A 90 6.09 11.42 2.29
N LEU A 91 4.90 10.93 1.89
CA LEU A 91 4.32 9.74 2.50
C LEU A 91 5.19 8.50 2.28
N LEU A 92 5.77 8.35 1.10
CA LEU A 92 6.71 7.27 0.81
C LEU A 92 7.97 7.39 1.66
N ASN A 93 8.50 8.59 1.83
CA ASN A 93 9.70 8.80 2.64
C ASN A 93 9.50 8.44 4.10
N VAL A 94 8.31 8.66 4.64
CA VAL A 94 7.98 8.27 6.02
C VAL A 94 8.12 6.76 6.23
N VAL A 95 7.84 5.98 5.19
CA VAL A 95 7.92 4.51 5.26
C VAL A 95 9.34 4.01 4.98
N ILE A 96 10.01 4.57 3.98
CA ILE A 96 11.28 4.04 3.47
C ILE A 96 12.47 4.56 4.29
N TYR A 97 12.38 5.77 4.77
CA TYR A 97 13.43 6.42 5.56
C TYR A 97 12.96 6.72 6.97
#